data_7634cdb301306657f66c09f5d0cf13ad
#
_entry.id   7634cdb301306657f66c09f5d0cf13ad
#
_cell.length_a   1.000
_cell.length_b   1.000
_cell.length_c   1.000
_cell.angle_alpha   90.00
_cell.angle_beta   90.00
_cell.angle_gamma   90.00
#
_symmetry.space_group_name_H-M   'P 1'
#
loop_
_entity.id
_entity.type
_entity.pdbx_description
1 polymer ?
#
loop_
_entity_poly.entity_id
_entity_poly.type
_entity_poly.pdbx_seq_one_letter_code
_entity_poly.pdbx_strand_id
1 'polypeptide(L)'
;MIWVGGAQGAGKSTWAWQLSRAHDLPVHAVDLWAYDHQARLPAGGSLDDELARGPEAAADAFESVSRLRLELVLDDIRGRDLGAVPAIVEGPQLMPGFAGGLPLGWGVWLVPDPGRTRLAREERLAKAESLGGRTEAASSRLHRLLERDAVIAARVRASALLSGRPVIDVPTVPDWPAIAAAGSSAVAPALRSAPRLAPGRELSRQRRYENRAADRQGRLWMGDAGLTVAPSYPFGCECGTSGCRATWTGTPDDYAVRTAGERPLIAHRRGPA
;
A
#
# COMPACT_ATOMS: atom_id res chain seq x y z
N MET A 1 -5.89 13.46 6.20
CA MET A 1 -5.37 12.14 5.76
C MET A 1 -4.93 11.35 6.97
N ILE A 2 -5.08 10.02 6.96
CA ILE A 2 -4.54 9.12 7.98
C ILE A 2 -3.37 8.36 7.33
N TRP A 3 -2.18 8.42 7.91
CA TRP A 3 -1.00 7.80 7.33
C TRP A 3 -0.71 6.42 7.93
N VAL A 4 -0.48 5.44 7.07
CA VAL A 4 0.01 4.09 7.41
C VAL A 4 1.37 3.91 6.74
N GLY A 5 2.41 4.39 7.41
CA GLY A 5 3.79 4.32 6.96
C GLY A 5 4.52 3.07 7.46
N GLY A 6 5.82 3.02 7.19
CA GLY A 6 6.71 1.96 7.69
C GLY A 6 7.42 1.17 6.61
N ALA A 7 8.29 0.23 7.02
CA ALA A 7 9.17 -0.47 6.10
C ALA A 7 8.48 -1.61 5.32
N GLN A 8 9.19 -2.18 4.37
CA GLN A 8 8.70 -3.25 3.49
C GLN A 8 8.37 -4.54 4.28
N GLY A 9 7.30 -5.23 3.88
CA GLY A 9 6.92 -6.50 4.50
C GLY A 9 6.08 -6.40 5.80
N ALA A 10 5.82 -5.18 6.29
CA ALA A 10 5.13 -4.93 7.57
C ALA A 10 3.60 -5.13 7.55
N GLY A 11 2.98 -5.53 6.44
CA GLY A 11 1.52 -5.75 6.36
C GLY A 11 0.66 -4.48 6.26
N LYS A 12 1.26 -3.33 5.98
CA LYS A 12 0.58 -2.02 5.88
C LYS A 12 -0.67 -2.05 5.00
N SER A 13 -0.54 -2.56 3.77
CA SER A 13 -1.63 -2.59 2.79
C SER A 13 -2.81 -3.42 3.26
N THR A 14 -2.55 -4.59 3.86
CA THR A 14 -3.59 -5.45 4.42
C THR A 14 -4.34 -4.75 5.54
N TRP A 15 -3.61 -4.14 6.49
CA TRP A 15 -4.24 -3.44 7.61
C TRP A 15 -4.96 -2.16 7.17
N ALA A 16 -4.37 -1.35 6.30
CA ALA A 16 -5.00 -0.14 5.76
C ALA A 16 -6.32 -0.46 5.02
N TRP A 17 -6.32 -1.57 4.26
CA TRP A 17 -7.54 -2.07 3.62
C TRP A 17 -8.61 -2.48 4.64
N GLN A 18 -8.23 -3.22 5.68
CA GLN A 18 -9.15 -3.61 6.76
C GLN A 18 -9.72 -2.40 7.48
N LEU A 19 -8.87 -1.42 7.80
CA LEU A 19 -9.25 -0.17 8.44
C LEU A 19 -10.24 0.63 7.57
N SER A 20 -9.94 0.74 6.27
CA SER A 20 -10.80 1.38 5.27
C SER A 20 -12.21 0.77 5.24
N ARG A 21 -12.30 -0.55 5.28
CA ARG A 21 -13.58 -1.27 5.26
C ARG A 21 -14.33 -1.19 6.59
N ALA A 22 -13.61 -1.18 7.71
CA ALA A 22 -14.22 -1.07 9.04
C ALA A 22 -14.83 0.32 9.31
N HIS A 23 -14.28 1.35 8.67
CA HIS A 23 -14.64 2.74 8.94
C HIS A 23 -15.20 3.49 7.72
N ASP A 24 -15.47 2.80 6.61
CA ASP A 24 -15.95 3.40 5.36
C ASP A 24 -15.12 4.62 4.90
N LEU A 25 -13.80 4.51 5.06
CA LEU A 25 -12.84 5.51 4.63
C LEU A 25 -12.25 5.13 3.26
N PRO A 26 -11.91 6.11 2.41
CA PRO A 26 -11.15 5.85 1.20
C PRO A 26 -9.72 5.41 1.53
N VAL A 27 -9.16 4.50 0.74
CA VAL A 27 -7.72 4.16 0.80
C VAL A 27 -7.01 4.63 -0.47
N HIS A 28 -5.79 5.12 -0.29
CA HIS A 28 -4.84 5.44 -1.35
C HIS A 28 -3.54 4.68 -1.06
N ALA A 29 -3.38 3.53 -1.72
CA ALA A 29 -2.17 2.72 -1.63
C ALA A 29 -1.13 3.27 -2.62
N VAL A 30 -0.06 3.88 -2.12
CA VAL A 30 0.96 4.55 -2.95
C VAL A 30 1.58 3.59 -3.98
N ASP A 31 1.75 2.32 -3.60
CA ASP A 31 2.33 1.30 -4.49
C ASP A 31 1.41 0.98 -5.69
N LEU A 32 0.09 1.20 -5.59
CA LEU A 32 -0.84 1.02 -6.72
C LEU A 32 -0.73 2.14 -7.78
N TRP A 33 0.00 3.20 -7.48
CA TRP A 33 0.26 4.33 -8.38
C TRP A 33 1.74 4.42 -8.77
N ALA A 34 2.52 3.37 -8.48
CA ALA A 34 3.97 3.41 -8.63
C ALA A 34 4.41 3.75 -10.07
N TYR A 35 3.80 3.15 -11.08
CA TYR A 35 4.12 3.41 -12.49
C TYR A 35 3.63 4.79 -12.95
N ASP A 36 2.44 5.22 -12.52
CA ASP A 36 1.93 6.56 -12.82
C ASP A 36 2.82 7.65 -12.22
N HIS A 37 3.23 7.47 -10.98
CA HIS A 37 4.16 8.39 -10.33
C HIS A 37 5.53 8.35 -11.02
N GLN A 38 6.02 7.15 -11.41
CA GLN A 38 7.30 7.02 -12.10
C GLN A 38 7.31 7.81 -13.42
N ALA A 39 6.22 7.80 -14.17
CA ALA A 39 6.09 8.55 -15.42
C ALA A 39 6.06 10.09 -15.23
N ARG A 40 5.68 10.55 -14.03
CA ARG A 40 5.60 11.98 -13.67
C ARG A 40 6.84 12.50 -12.94
N LEU A 41 7.68 11.59 -12.44
CA LEU A 41 8.93 11.95 -11.77
C LEU A 41 10.05 12.22 -12.78
N PRO A 42 11.04 13.04 -12.41
CA PRO A 42 12.28 13.16 -13.20
C PRO A 42 12.91 11.79 -13.42
N ALA A 43 13.54 11.60 -14.58
CA ALA A 43 14.29 10.38 -14.84
C ALA A 43 15.35 10.16 -13.77
N GLY A 44 15.28 9.04 -13.07
CA GLY A 44 16.21 8.62 -12.03
C GLY A 44 17.14 7.49 -12.49
N GLY A 45 18.06 7.10 -11.63
CA GLY A 45 18.86 5.88 -11.82
C GLY A 45 18.00 4.62 -11.74
N SER A 46 18.52 3.51 -12.25
CA SER A 46 17.86 2.22 -12.05
C SER A 46 18.00 1.77 -10.58
N LEU A 47 17.04 0.99 -10.11
CA LEU A 47 17.12 0.40 -8.77
C LEU A 47 18.40 -0.45 -8.60
N ASP A 48 18.85 -1.14 -9.66
CA ASP A 48 20.05 -1.97 -9.60
C ASP A 48 21.33 -1.13 -9.48
N ASP A 49 21.40 0.04 -10.13
CA ASP A 49 22.50 1.00 -9.95
C ASP A 49 22.52 1.58 -8.53
N GLU A 50 21.34 1.87 -7.99
CA GLU A 50 21.21 2.35 -6.60
C GLU A 50 21.69 1.30 -5.60
N LEU A 51 21.26 0.05 -5.75
CA LEU A 51 21.69 -1.07 -4.92
C LEU A 51 23.18 -1.40 -5.06
N ALA A 52 23.78 -1.17 -6.23
CA ALA A 52 25.21 -1.38 -6.45
C ALA A 52 26.08 -0.38 -5.68
N ARG A 53 25.55 0.81 -5.34
CA ARG A 53 26.26 1.83 -4.54
C ARG A 53 26.25 1.55 -3.03
N GLY A 54 25.60 0.49 -2.59
CA GLY A 54 25.50 0.07 -1.20
C GLY A 54 24.20 0.47 -0.53
N PRO A 55 23.92 -0.12 0.66
CA PRO A 55 22.61 -0.03 1.31
C PRO A 55 22.22 1.39 1.75
N GLU A 56 23.19 2.17 2.26
CA GLU A 56 22.95 3.55 2.69
C GLU A 56 22.61 4.45 1.50
N ALA A 57 23.38 4.38 0.40
CA ALA A 57 23.14 5.16 -0.80
C ALA A 57 21.80 4.79 -1.47
N ALA A 58 21.44 3.51 -1.46
CA ALA A 58 20.15 3.05 -1.95
C ALA A 58 18.98 3.50 -1.06
N ALA A 59 19.18 3.59 0.25
CA ALA A 59 18.21 4.15 1.18
C ALA A 59 18.04 5.67 0.99
N ASP A 60 19.13 6.42 0.76
CA ASP A 60 19.09 7.86 0.46
C ASP A 60 18.32 8.13 -0.84
N ALA A 61 18.57 7.34 -1.89
CA ALA A 61 17.83 7.42 -3.15
C ALA A 61 16.35 7.14 -2.94
N PHE A 62 16.00 6.10 -2.18
CA PHE A 62 14.62 5.78 -1.83
C PHE A 62 13.93 6.94 -1.09
N GLU A 63 14.57 7.54 -0.09
CA GLU A 63 14.01 8.67 0.66
C GLU A 63 13.82 9.90 -0.24
N SER A 64 14.79 10.18 -1.10
CA SER A 64 14.72 11.32 -2.04
C SER A 64 13.55 11.16 -3.01
N VAL A 65 13.39 9.99 -3.62
CA VAL A 65 12.25 9.68 -4.51
C VAL A 65 10.94 9.66 -3.73
N SER A 66 10.93 9.18 -2.48
CA SER A 66 9.74 9.17 -1.63
C SER A 66 9.24 10.57 -1.33
N ARG A 67 10.13 11.55 -1.12
CA ARG A 67 9.77 12.96 -0.92
C ARG A 67 9.08 13.55 -2.15
N LEU A 68 9.65 13.33 -3.34
CA LEU A 68 9.04 13.79 -4.59
C LEU A 68 7.69 13.10 -4.85
N ARG A 69 7.61 11.80 -4.58
CA ARG A 69 6.38 11.02 -4.75
C ARG A 69 5.27 11.47 -3.79
N LEU A 70 5.62 11.93 -2.59
CA LEU A 70 4.64 12.44 -1.64
C LEU A 70 3.86 13.63 -2.21
N GLU A 71 4.50 14.54 -2.93
CA GLU A 71 3.82 15.66 -3.58
C GLU A 71 2.77 15.15 -4.60
N LEU A 72 3.13 14.14 -5.40
CA LEU A 72 2.20 13.51 -6.35
C LEU A 72 1.03 12.84 -5.63
N VAL A 73 1.28 12.15 -4.52
CA VAL A 73 0.23 11.54 -3.69
C VAL A 73 -0.74 12.60 -3.15
N LEU A 74 -0.21 13.73 -2.69
CA LEU A 74 -1.03 14.84 -2.19
C LEU A 74 -1.89 15.44 -3.30
N ASP A 75 -1.34 15.60 -4.50
CA ASP A 75 -2.06 16.09 -5.67
C ASP A 75 -3.15 15.11 -6.13
N ASP A 76 -2.83 13.82 -6.19
CA ASP A 76 -3.81 12.78 -6.53
C ASP A 76 -4.99 12.75 -5.55
N ILE A 77 -4.73 12.95 -4.25
CA ILE A 77 -5.80 13.00 -3.24
C ILE A 77 -6.61 14.31 -3.35
N ARG A 78 -5.96 15.46 -3.57
CA ARG A 78 -6.65 16.74 -3.77
C ARG A 78 -7.54 16.73 -5.02
N GLY A 79 -7.09 16.05 -6.09
CA GLY A 79 -7.85 15.88 -7.33
C GLY A 79 -9.09 15.00 -7.19
N ARG A 80 -9.29 14.35 -6.04
CA ARG A 80 -10.44 13.48 -5.76
C ARG A 80 -11.53 14.26 -5.02
N ASP A 81 -12.76 14.06 -5.44
CA ASP A 81 -13.94 14.60 -4.75
C ASP A 81 -14.27 13.74 -3.51
N LEU A 82 -13.49 13.94 -2.45
CA LEU A 82 -13.67 13.27 -1.15
C LEU A 82 -14.34 14.18 -0.10
N GLY A 83 -14.60 15.44 -0.44
CA GLY A 83 -15.10 16.42 0.52
C GLY A 83 -14.19 16.51 1.76
N ALA A 84 -14.80 16.41 2.95
CA ALA A 84 -14.07 16.41 4.22
C ALA A 84 -13.60 15.02 4.66
N VAL A 85 -13.90 13.95 3.92
CA VAL A 85 -13.56 12.58 4.30
C VAL A 85 -12.06 12.35 4.10
N PRO A 86 -11.29 12.03 5.16
CA PRO A 86 -9.86 11.81 5.03
C PRO A 86 -9.57 10.47 4.35
N ALA A 87 -8.63 10.47 3.41
CA ALA A 87 -8.09 9.23 2.87
C ALA A 87 -7.11 8.58 3.87
N ILE A 88 -7.16 7.25 3.97
CA ILE A 88 -6.08 6.44 4.50
C ILE A 88 -5.03 6.36 3.40
N VAL A 89 -3.84 6.89 3.64
CA VAL A 89 -2.71 6.81 2.72
C VAL A 89 -1.74 5.78 3.25
N GLU A 90 -1.38 4.78 2.45
CA GLU A 90 -0.46 3.75 2.88
C GLU A 90 0.69 3.56 1.91
N GLY A 91 1.88 3.32 2.45
CA GLY A 91 3.07 3.01 1.65
C GLY A 91 4.37 3.21 2.41
N PRO A 92 5.45 2.56 1.94
CA PRO A 92 6.77 2.74 2.55
C PRO A 92 7.37 4.14 2.29
N GLN A 93 6.81 4.88 1.34
CA GLN A 93 7.21 6.26 1.01
C GLN A 93 6.80 7.28 2.07
N LEU A 94 5.87 6.91 2.96
CA LEU A 94 5.39 7.78 4.04
C LEU A 94 6.37 7.77 5.21
N MET A 95 7.50 8.45 5.05
CA MET A 95 8.52 8.54 6.10
C MET A 95 8.06 9.43 7.25
N PRO A 96 8.36 9.09 8.52
CA PRO A 96 7.93 9.90 9.67
C PRO A 96 8.40 11.35 9.58
N GLY A 97 9.61 11.59 9.07
CA GLY A 97 10.17 12.92 8.88
C GLY A 97 9.40 13.82 7.88
N PHE A 98 8.54 13.23 7.04
CA PHE A 98 7.71 13.99 6.10
C PHE A 98 6.36 14.39 6.70
N ALA A 99 6.03 13.88 7.88
CA ALA A 99 4.73 14.04 8.52
C ALA A 99 4.62 15.32 9.40
N GLY A 100 5.47 16.35 9.18
CA GLY A 100 5.53 17.53 10.03
C GLY A 100 4.21 18.25 10.25
N GLY A 101 3.33 18.33 9.25
CA GLY A 101 2.00 18.91 9.33
C GLY A 101 0.88 17.95 9.75
N LEU A 102 1.18 16.66 9.98
CA LEU A 102 0.19 15.67 10.35
C LEU A 102 -0.03 15.68 11.87
N PRO A 103 -1.27 15.87 12.37
CA PRO A 103 -1.54 15.83 13.81
C PRO A 103 -1.14 14.49 14.44
N LEU A 104 -0.79 14.48 15.72
CA LEU A 104 -0.58 13.24 16.47
C LEU A 104 -1.88 12.42 16.49
N GLY A 105 -1.76 11.10 16.36
CA GLY A 105 -2.91 10.19 16.22
C GLY A 105 -3.51 10.15 14.80
N TRP A 106 -2.87 10.77 13.81
CA TRP A 106 -3.24 10.68 12.39
C TRP A 106 -2.24 9.89 11.55
N GLY A 107 -1.26 9.27 12.18
CA GLY A 107 -0.30 8.42 11.50
C GLY A 107 0.31 7.38 12.42
N VAL A 108 0.71 6.25 11.85
CA VAL A 108 1.37 5.14 12.51
C VAL A 108 2.37 4.48 11.56
N TRP A 109 3.47 3.97 12.11
CA TRP A 109 4.53 3.35 11.33
C TRP A 109 4.76 1.91 11.79
N LEU A 110 4.62 0.96 10.86
CA LEU A 110 4.86 -0.45 11.10
C LEU A 110 6.30 -0.79 10.67
N VAL A 111 7.07 -1.34 11.60
CA VAL A 111 8.48 -1.66 11.38
C VAL A 111 8.68 -3.17 11.56
N PRO A 112 8.89 -3.93 10.49
CA PRO A 112 9.12 -5.36 10.57
C PRO A 112 10.52 -5.66 11.08
N ASP A 113 10.67 -6.79 11.75
CA ASP A 113 12.00 -7.33 11.98
C ASP A 113 12.64 -7.85 10.67
N PRO A 114 13.97 -8.08 10.67
CA PRO A 114 14.67 -8.55 9.46
C PRO A 114 14.14 -9.88 8.92
N GLY A 115 13.71 -10.79 9.79
CA GLY A 115 13.14 -12.10 9.41
C GLY A 115 11.83 -11.92 8.67
N ARG A 116 10.94 -11.04 9.15
CA ARG A 116 9.67 -10.75 8.47
C ARG A 116 9.89 -10.09 7.10
N THR A 117 10.83 -9.14 7.03
CA THR A 117 11.19 -8.50 5.75
C THR A 117 11.70 -9.52 4.74
N ARG A 118 12.58 -10.43 5.17
CA ARG A 118 13.09 -11.52 4.32
C ARG A 118 11.95 -12.39 3.79
N LEU A 119 11.11 -12.93 4.67
CA LEU A 119 9.97 -13.76 4.27
C LEU A 119 9.07 -13.06 3.25
N ALA A 120 8.75 -11.79 3.48
CA ALA A 120 7.90 -11.03 2.56
C ALA A 120 8.56 -10.79 1.19
N ARG A 121 9.90 -10.66 1.13
CA ARG A 121 10.64 -10.53 -0.14
C ARG A 121 10.70 -11.86 -0.88
N GLU A 122 10.97 -12.96 -0.17
CA GLU A 122 11.01 -14.31 -0.73
C GLU A 122 9.63 -14.73 -1.27
N GLU A 123 8.53 -14.44 -0.54
CA GLU A 123 7.16 -14.67 -1.00
C GLU A 123 6.85 -13.94 -2.33
N ARG A 124 7.30 -12.67 -2.45
CA ARG A 124 7.10 -11.89 -3.68
C ARG A 124 7.92 -12.41 -4.85
N LEU A 125 9.16 -12.82 -4.58
CA LEU A 125 10.03 -13.42 -5.60
C LEU A 125 9.43 -14.72 -6.11
N ALA A 126 9.10 -15.64 -5.21
CA ALA A 126 8.47 -16.93 -5.56
C ALA A 126 7.16 -16.73 -6.35
N LYS A 127 6.35 -15.72 -5.97
CA LYS A 127 5.16 -15.37 -6.74
C LYS A 127 5.50 -14.90 -8.15
N ALA A 128 6.49 -14.01 -8.33
CA ALA A 128 6.90 -13.55 -9.66
C ALA A 128 7.43 -14.72 -10.52
N GLU A 129 8.26 -15.60 -9.95
CA GLU A 129 8.78 -16.80 -10.61
C GLU A 129 7.65 -17.74 -11.05
N SER A 130 6.67 -17.99 -10.18
CA SER A 130 5.51 -18.84 -10.50
C SER A 130 4.65 -18.31 -11.66
N LEU A 131 4.77 -17.01 -11.96
CA LEU A 131 4.08 -16.32 -13.05
C LEU A 131 4.95 -16.15 -14.31
N GLY A 132 6.12 -16.81 -14.35
CA GLY A 132 7.06 -16.75 -15.47
C GLY A 132 7.88 -15.46 -15.54
N GLY A 133 7.99 -14.72 -14.43
CA GLY A 133 8.82 -13.52 -14.33
C GLY A 133 10.31 -13.84 -14.45
N ARG A 134 11.09 -12.82 -14.84
CA ARG A 134 12.56 -12.93 -14.98
C ARG A 134 13.22 -13.05 -13.62
N THR A 135 14.13 -14.02 -13.46
CA THR A 135 14.79 -14.35 -12.19
C THR A 135 16.32 -14.26 -12.25
N GLU A 136 16.89 -13.80 -13.35
CA GLU A 136 18.35 -13.62 -13.46
C GLU A 136 18.87 -12.72 -12.35
N ALA A 137 19.92 -13.17 -11.66
CA ALA A 137 20.53 -12.49 -10.51
C ALA A 137 19.63 -12.29 -9.27
N ALA A 138 18.52 -13.01 -9.16
CA ALA A 138 17.52 -12.83 -8.08
C ALA A 138 18.11 -12.91 -6.67
N SER A 139 19.02 -13.84 -6.39
CA SER A 139 19.58 -14.05 -5.04
C SER A 139 20.49 -12.88 -4.60
N SER A 140 21.37 -12.38 -5.46
CA SER A 140 22.25 -11.25 -5.10
C SER A 140 21.47 -9.94 -5.01
N ARG A 141 20.46 -9.77 -5.85
CA ARG A 141 19.54 -8.63 -5.79
C ARG A 141 18.70 -8.67 -4.51
N LEU A 142 18.20 -9.85 -4.13
CA LEU A 142 17.46 -10.04 -2.88
C LEU A 142 18.31 -9.64 -1.67
N HIS A 143 19.56 -10.08 -1.61
CA HIS A 143 20.47 -9.72 -0.53
C HIS A 143 20.62 -8.20 -0.39
N ARG A 144 20.97 -7.50 -1.48
CA ARG A 144 21.10 -6.03 -1.48
C ARG A 144 19.79 -5.31 -1.12
N LEU A 145 18.65 -5.83 -1.56
CA LEU A 145 17.34 -5.29 -1.16
C LEU A 145 17.09 -5.44 0.34
N LEU A 146 17.49 -6.55 0.94
CA LEU A 146 17.33 -6.77 2.38
C LEU A 146 18.24 -5.85 3.20
N GLU A 147 19.47 -5.62 2.76
CA GLU A 147 20.38 -4.66 3.39
C GLU A 147 19.81 -3.24 3.35
N ARG A 148 19.37 -2.77 2.18
CA ARG A 148 18.70 -1.47 2.04
C ARG A 148 17.46 -1.36 2.92
N ASP A 149 16.60 -2.39 2.91
CA ASP A 149 15.34 -2.38 3.68
C ASP A 149 15.62 -2.34 5.19
N ALA A 150 16.71 -2.93 5.66
CA ALA A 150 17.15 -2.83 7.05
C ALA A 150 17.52 -1.39 7.43
N VAL A 151 18.26 -0.70 6.56
CA VAL A 151 18.59 0.73 6.75
C VAL A 151 17.33 1.57 6.79
N ILE A 152 16.41 1.38 5.84
CA ILE A 152 15.13 2.11 5.79
C ILE A 152 14.32 1.84 7.07
N ALA A 153 14.22 0.59 7.53
CA ALA A 153 13.49 0.24 8.75
C ALA A 153 14.08 0.94 9.99
N ALA A 154 15.41 0.96 10.11
CA ALA A 154 16.10 1.66 11.20
C ALA A 154 15.83 3.18 11.17
N ARG A 155 15.89 3.80 9.99
CA ARG A 155 15.62 5.23 9.81
C ARG A 155 14.16 5.58 10.11
N VAL A 156 13.20 4.76 9.65
CA VAL A 156 11.77 4.92 9.97
C VAL A 156 11.57 4.88 11.48
N ARG A 157 12.15 3.90 12.17
CA ARG A 157 12.05 3.78 13.63
C ARG A 157 12.62 5.01 14.34
N ALA A 158 13.85 5.37 14.02
CA ALA A 158 14.53 6.50 14.65
C ALA A 158 13.76 7.81 14.45
N SER A 159 13.35 8.09 13.21
CA SER A 159 12.59 9.31 12.87
C SER A 159 11.22 9.36 13.54
N ALA A 160 10.52 8.23 13.66
CA ALA A 160 9.22 8.17 14.33
C ALA A 160 9.38 8.42 15.84
N LEU A 161 10.35 7.80 16.49
CA LEU A 161 10.64 7.98 17.91
C LEU A 161 11.03 9.44 18.22
N LEU A 162 11.93 10.03 17.42
CA LEU A 162 12.35 11.42 17.57
C LEU A 162 11.18 12.42 17.43
N SER A 163 10.19 12.10 16.61
CA SER A 163 9.01 12.94 16.41
C SER A 163 7.81 12.57 17.29
N GLY A 164 7.98 11.68 18.28
CA GLY A 164 6.92 11.24 19.19
C GLY A 164 5.77 10.49 18.49
N ARG A 165 6.04 9.89 17.34
CA ARG A 165 5.02 9.20 16.52
C ARG A 165 4.97 7.72 16.85
N PRO A 166 3.77 7.09 16.81
CA PRO A 166 3.63 5.68 17.16
C PRO A 166 4.34 4.77 16.16
N VAL A 167 5.12 3.82 16.73
CA VAL A 167 5.77 2.73 16.00
C VAL A 167 5.17 1.42 16.49
N ILE A 168 4.87 0.53 15.56
CA ILE A 168 4.43 -0.84 15.86
C ILE A 168 5.45 -1.81 15.29
N ASP A 169 6.02 -2.62 16.15
CA ASP A 169 6.92 -3.68 15.77
C ASP A 169 6.15 -4.86 15.19
N VAL A 170 6.64 -5.37 14.06
CA VAL A 170 6.07 -6.53 13.39
C VAL A 170 7.09 -7.66 13.43
N PRO A 171 6.93 -8.65 14.32
CA PRO A 171 7.87 -9.76 14.45
C PRO A 171 7.84 -10.67 13.22
N THR A 172 8.81 -11.58 13.12
CA THR A 172 8.92 -12.57 12.03
C THR A 172 7.64 -13.40 11.90
N VAL A 173 7.07 -13.81 13.03
CA VAL A 173 5.76 -14.47 13.11
C VAL A 173 4.78 -13.52 13.78
N PRO A 174 3.99 -12.76 12.99
CA PRO A 174 3.16 -11.70 13.55
C PRO A 174 1.84 -12.20 14.12
N ASP A 175 1.44 -11.65 15.26
CA ASP A 175 0.05 -11.67 15.72
C ASP A 175 -0.71 -10.52 15.04
N TRP A 176 -1.28 -10.79 13.85
CA TRP A 176 -1.98 -9.78 13.08
C TRP A 176 -3.15 -9.12 13.80
N PRO A 177 -4.00 -9.84 14.56
CA PRO A 177 -5.02 -9.23 15.41
C PRO A 177 -4.47 -8.22 16.41
N ALA A 178 -3.40 -8.55 17.13
CA ALA A 178 -2.76 -7.66 18.11
C ALA A 178 -2.15 -6.42 17.41
N ILE A 179 -1.46 -6.60 16.27
CA ILE A 179 -0.90 -5.52 15.47
C ILE A 179 -2.00 -4.57 14.95
N ALA A 180 -3.10 -5.13 14.45
CA ALA A 180 -4.24 -4.35 13.97
C ALA A 180 -4.92 -3.56 15.11
N ALA A 181 -5.04 -4.14 16.29
CA ALA A 181 -5.58 -3.47 17.47
C ALA A 181 -4.67 -2.32 17.93
N ALA A 182 -3.36 -2.55 18.00
CA ALA A 182 -2.37 -1.52 18.34
C ALA A 182 -2.39 -0.37 17.33
N GLY A 183 -2.45 -0.69 16.02
CA GLY A 183 -2.57 0.31 14.95
C GLY A 183 -3.84 1.14 15.05
N SER A 184 -4.98 0.49 15.29
CA SER A 184 -6.27 1.17 15.45
C SER A 184 -6.27 2.08 16.68
N SER A 185 -5.65 1.66 17.78
CA SER A 185 -5.46 2.49 18.97
C SER A 185 -4.60 3.71 18.69
N ALA A 186 -3.51 3.55 17.93
CA ALA A 186 -2.60 4.64 17.57
C ALA A 186 -3.28 5.73 16.72
N VAL A 187 -4.22 5.37 15.84
CA VAL A 187 -4.96 6.30 15.00
C VAL A 187 -6.39 6.57 15.49
N ALA A 188 -6.75 6.12 16.69
CA ALA A 188 -8.08 6.31 17.25
C ALA A 188 -8.55 7.78 17.31
N PRO A 189 -7.71 8.79 17.60
CA PRO A 189 -8.13 10.18 17.52
C PRO A 189 -8.67 10.57 16.15
N ALA A 190 -7.95 10.17 15.07
CA ALA A 190 -8.37 10.41 13.69
C ALA A 190 -9.68 9.68 13.38
N LEU A 191 -9.79 8.40 13.75
CA LEU A 191 -10.98 7.57 13.45
C LEU A 191 -12.25 8.07 14.14
N ARG A 192 -12.12 8.69 15.34
CA ARG A 192 -13.27 9.25 16.06
C ARG A 192 -13.78 10.56 15.45
N SER A 193 -12.89 11.37 14.89
CA SER A 193 -13.22 12.69 14.34
C SER A 193 -13.47 12.67 12.82
N ALA A 194 -13.02 11.62 12.11
CA ALA A 194 -13.15 11.55 10.67
C ALA A 194 -14.58 11.36 10.21
N PRO A 195 -15.11 12.21 9.32
CA PRO A 195 -16.31 11.91 8.56
C PRO A 195 -16.08 10.68 7.68
N ARG A 196 -17.14 9.98 7.29
CA ARG A 196 -17.12 8.73 6.55
C ARG A 196 -17.81 8.89 5.19
N LEU A 197 -17.44 8.04 4.25
CA LEU A 197 -18.17 7.97 2.98
C LEU A 197 -19.62 7.52 3.22
N ALA A 198 -20.54 8.15 2.53
CA ALA A 198 -21.94 7.74 2.59
C ALA A 198 -22.13 6.35 1.95
N PRO A 199 -22.88 5.44 2.60
CA PRO A 199 -23.26 4.17 2.00
C PRO A 199 -23.98 4.36 0.66
N GLY A 200 -23.95 3.33 -0.17
CA GLY A 200 -24.58 3.35 -1.49
C GLY A 200 -23.63 3.86 -2.56
N ARG A 201 -24.02 4.89 -3.31
CA ARG A 201 -23.33 5.33 -4.54
C ARG A 201 -21.91 5.84 -4.27
N GLU A 202 -21.73 6.62 -3.22
CA GLU A 202 -20.42 7.23 -2.91
C GLU A 202 -19.40 6.15 -2.54
N LEU A 203 -19.76 5.29 -1.59
CA LEU A 203 -18.90 4.18 -1.17
C LEU A 203 -18.64 3.19 -2.31
N SER A 204 -19.65 2.86 -3.14
CA SER A 204 -19.48 2.01 -4.33
C SER A 204 -18.49 2.63 -5.33
N ARG A 205 -18.62 3.94 -5.64
CA ARG A 205 -17.72 4.68 -6.52
C ARG A 205 -16.27 4.63 -6.01
N GLN A 206 -16.11 4.81 -4.69
CA GLN A 206 -14.78 4.75 -4.06
C GLN A 206 -14.15 3.35 -4.17
N ARG A 207 -14.91 2.29 -3.89
CA ARG A 207 -14.42 0.90 -3.99
C ARG A 207 -14.04 0.53 -5.42
N ARG A 208 -14.77 1.03 -6.39
CA ARG A 208 -14.43 0.89 -7.81
C ARG A 208 -13.13 1.64 -8.16
N TYR A 209 -12.93 2.84 -7.65
CA TYR A 209 -11.69 3.58 -7.84
C TYR A 209 -10.47 2.79 -7.33
N GLU A 210 -10.57 2.20 -6.13
CA GLU A 210 -9.52 1.37 -5.54
C GLU A 210 -9.22 0.12 -6.40
N ASN A 211 -10.27 -0.56 -6.88
CA ASN A 211 -10.14 -1.73 -7.73
C ASN A 211 -9.52 -1.39 -9.10
N ARG A 212 -9.92 -0.27 -9.71
CA ARG A 212 -9.33 0.19 -10.98
C ARG A 212 -7.85 0.55 -10.83
N ALA A 213 -7.43 1.10 -9.70
CA ALA A 213 -6.02 1.33 -9.43
C ALA A 213 -5.24 0.00 -9.35
N ALA A 214 -5.80 -1.01 -8.67
CA ALA A 214 -5.19 -2.34 -8.58
C ALA A 214 -5.13 -3.05 -9.95
N ASP A 215 -6.19 -2.98 -10.75
CA ASP A 215 -6.24 -3.52 -12.12
C ASP A 215 -5.14 -2.88 -12.99
N ARG A 216 -5.09 -1.55 -13.03
CA ARG A 216 -4.12 -0.80 -13.82
C ARG A 216 -2.68 -1.11 -13.40
N GLN A 217 -2.38 -1.06 -12.11
CA GLN A 217 -1.05 -1.38 -11.58
C GLN A 217 -0.67 -2.82 -11.92
N GLY A 218 -1.60 -3.75 -11.83
CA GLY A 218 -1.39 -5.14 -12.17
C GLY A 218 -1.00 -5.35 -13.64
N ARG A 219 -1.68 -4.68 -14.56
CA ARG A 219 -1.35 -4.71 -16.00
C ARG A 219 0.03 -4.14 -16.30
N LEU A 220 0.37 -3.00 -15.69
CA LEU A 220 1.68 -2.37 -15.86
C LEU A 220 2.79 -3.26 -15.29
N TRP A 221 2.58 -3.86 -14.12
CA TRP A 221 3.53 -4.80 -13.55
C TRP A 221 3.75 -6.05 -14.39
N MET A 222 2.68 -6.60 -15.01
CA MET A 222 2.82 -7.73 -15.94
C MET A 222 3.79 -7.42 -17.08
N GLY A 223 3.65 -6.24 -17.69
CA GLY A 223 4.52 -5.80 -18.78
C GLY A 223 5.98 -5.59 -18.33
N ASP A 224 6.17 -4.88 -17.22
CA ASP A 224 7.49 -4.54 -16.68
C ASP A 224 8.27 -5.78 -16.20
N ALA A 225 7.62 -6.67 -15.47
CA ALA A 225 8.23 -7.89 -14.97
C ALA A 225 8.32 -9.02 -16.02
N GLY A 226 7.75 -8.83 -17.21
CA GLY A 226 7.73 -9.81 -18.28
C GLY A 226 6.97 -11.09 -17.90
N LEU A 227 5.86 -10.95 -17.14
CA LEU A 227 5.07 -12.09 -16.70
C LEU A 227 4.37 -12.76 -17.89
N THR A 228 4.43 -14.08 -17.96
CA THR A 228 3.74 -14.88 -18.98
C THR A 228 2.36 -15.36 -18.52
N VAL A 229 2.10 -15.31 -17.21
CA VAL A 229 0.83 -15.66 -16.60
C VAL A 229 0.27 -14.47 -15.85
N ALA A 230 -1.00 -14.14 -16.07
CA ALA A 230 -1.66 -13.03 -15.40
C ALA A 230 -1.83 -13.31 -13.90
N PRO A 231 -1.32 -12.42 -13.03
CA PRO A 231 -1.50 -12.57 -11.59
C PRO A 231 -2.95 -12.34 -11.17
N SER A 232 -3.41 -13.11 -10.18
CA SER A 232 -4.68 -12.86 -9.54
C SER A 232 -4.54 -11.88 -8.37
N TYR A 233 -5.53 -10.99 -8.23
CA TYR A 233 -5.62 -9.98 -7.18
C TYR A 233 -6.95 -10.09 -6.41
N PRO A 234 -6.97 -9.76 -5.12
CA PRO A 234 -8.21 -9.60 -4.37
C PRO A 234 -8.82 -8.22 -4.68
N PHE A 235 -9.87 -8.21 -5.48
CA PHE A 235 -10.69 -7.01 -5.72
C PHE A 235 -11.77 -6.89 -4.66
N GLY A 236 -11.93 -5.68 -4.08
CA GLY A 236 -12.95 -5.43 -3.08
C GLY A 236 -14.35 -5.35 -3.66
N CYS A 237 -15.36 -5.79 -2.90
CA CYS A 237 -16.76 -5.66 -3.29
C CYS A 237 -17.16 -4.18 -3.46
N GLU A 238 -17.85 -3.87 -4.55
CA GLU A 238 -18.33 -2.52 -4.91
C GLU A 238 -19.82 -2.32 -4.59
N CYS A 239 -20.39 -3.13 -3.69
CA CYS A 239 -21.83 -3.08 -3.39
C CYS A 239 -22.28 -1.77 -2.70
N GLY A 240 -21.37 -0.98 -2.16
CA GLY A 240 -21.69 0.25 -1.43
C GLY A 240 -22.30 0.03 -0.04
N THR A 241 -22.37 -1.20 0.45
CA THR A 241 -22.83 -1.49 1.81
C THR A 241 -21.75 -1.12 2.82
N SER A 242 -22.12 -0.37 3.86
CA SER A 242 -21.23 0.00 4.97
C SER A 242 -20.61 -1.23 5.61
N GLY A 243 -19.31 -1.17 5.89
CA GLY A 243 -18.55 -2.24 6.52
C GLY A 243 -18.37 -3.51 5.67
N CYS A 244 -18.73 -3.51 4.37
CA CYS A 244 -18.58 -4.68 3.50
C CYS A 244 -17.08 -5.01 3.31
N ARG A 245 -16.69 -6.23 3.72
CA ARG A 245 -15.31 -6.76 3.63
C ARG A 245 -15.16 -7.85 2.58
N ALA A 246 -16.20 -8.14 1.81
CA ALA A 246 -16.16 -9.19 0.79
C ALA A 246 -15.13 -8.84 -0.30
N THR A 247 -14.40 -9.84 -0.75
CA THR A 247 -13.45 -9.77 -1.87
C THR A 247 -13.77 -10.84 -2.89
N TRP A 248 -13.39 -10.58 -4.11
CA TRP A 248 -13.35 -11.56 -5.18
C TRP A 248 -11.93 -11.61 -5.76
N THR A 249 -11.38 -12.79 -5.96
CA THR A 249 -10.04 -12.99 -6.51
C THR A 249 -10.13 -13.36 -7.99
N GLY A 250 -9.39 -12.65 -8.82
CA GLY A 250 -9.30 -12.90 -10.27
C GLY A 250 -8.19 -12.08 -10.91
N THR A 251 -8.02 -12.29 -12.22
CA THR A 251 -7.05 -11.52 -13.02
C THR A 251 -7.61 -10.13 -13.39
N PRO A 252 -6.76 -9.20 -13.86
CA PRO A 252 -7.22 -7.94 -14.44
C PRO A 252 -8.27 -8.13 -15.55
N ASP A 253 -8.11 -9.14 -16.42
CA ASP A 253 -9.07 -9.41 -17.48
C ASP A 253 -10.41 -9.93 -16.95
N ASP A 254 -10.38 -10.82 -15.98
CA ASP A 254 -11.59 -11.29 -15.32
C ASP A 254 -12.35 -10.13 -14.64
N TYR A 255 -11.62 -9.19 -14.01
CA TYR A 255 -12.22 -7.99 -13.41
C TYR A 255 -12.88 -7.12 -14.49
N ALA A 256 -12.20 -6.87 -15.62
CA ALA A 256 -12.74 -6.10 -16.73
C ALA A 256 -14.03 -6.72 -17.31
N VAL A 257 -14.06 -8.04 -17.50
CA VAL A 257 -15.24 -8.77 -17.95
C VAL A 257 -16.41 -8.63 -16.96
N ARG A 258 -16.15 -8.77 -15.65
CA ARG A 258 -17.19 -8.68 -14.61
C ARG A 258 -17.76 -7.28 -14.48
N THR A 259 -16.99 -6.26 -14.73
CA THR A 259 -17.38 -4.85 -14.58
C THR A 259 -17.75 -4.17 -15.90
N ALA A 260 -17.81 -4.93 -17.01
CA ALA A 260 -18.20 -4.42 -18.32
C ALA A 260 -19.56 -3.70 -18.26
N GLY A 261 -19.70 -2.56 -18.98
CA GLY A 261 -20.90 -1.73 -18.94
C GLY A 261 -21.15 -1.05 -17.60
N GLU A 262 -20.06 -0.68 -16.89
CA GLU A 262 -20.09 0.04 -15.60
C GLU A 262 -20.80 -0.73 -14.46
N ARG A 263 -20.95 -2.03 -14.59
CA ARG A 263 -21.54 -2.86 -13.52
C ARG A 263 -20.61 -2.90 -12.30
N PRO A 264 -21.13 -2.78 -11.06
CA PRO A 264 -20.29 -2.94 -9.88
C PRO A 264 -19.92 -4.41 -9.67
N LEU A 265 -18.66 -4.64 -9.24
CA LEU A 265 -18.21 -5.95 -8.79
C LEU A 265 -18.91 -6.32 -7.47
N ILE A 266 -19.78 -7.31 -7.50
CA ILE A 266 -20.43 -7.85 -6.29
C ILE A 266 -19.74 -9.17 -5.92
N ALA A 267 -19.00 -9.14 -4.80
CA ALA A 267 -18.19 -10.26 -4.32
C ALA A 267 -18.94 -11.22 -3.34
N HIS A 268 -20.13 -10.86 -2.92
CA HIS A 268 -20.99 -11.71 -2.08
C HIS A 268 -22.30 -12.02 -2.82
N ARG A 269 -22.93 -13.16 -2.49
CA ARG A 269 -24.31 -13.42 -2.94
C ARG A 269 -25.21 -12.38 -2.29
N ARG A 270 -26.04 -11.69 -3.08
CA ARG A 270 -27.16 -10.93 -2.50
C ARG A 270 -28.03 -11.99 -1.83
N GLY A 271 -28.24 -11.89 -0.52
CA GLY A 271 -29.30 -12.63 0.14
C GLY A 271 -30.64 -12.34 -0.57
N PRO A 272 -31.61 -13.23 -0.52
CA PRO A 272 -32.95 -12.91 -0.99
C PRO A 272 -33.39 -11.64 -0.29
N ALA A 273 -33.94 -10.70 -1.08
CA ALA A 273 -34.49 -9.44 -0.61
C ALA A 273 -35.72 -9.69 0.26
#